data_183f8a356cd77f9f2b33c2bb4abf576e
#
_entry.id   183f8a356cd77f9f2b33c2bb4abf576e
#
_cell.length_a   1.000
_cell.length_b   1.000
_cell.length_c   1.000
_cell.angle_alpha   90.00
_cell.angle_beta   90.00
_cell.angle_gamma   90.00
#
_symmetry.space_group_name_H-M   'P 1'
#
loop_
_entity.id
_entity.type
_entity.pdbx_description
1 polymer ?
#
loop_
_entity_poly.entity_id
_entity_poly.type
_entity_poly.pdbx_seq_one_letter_code
_entity_poly.pdbx_strand_id
1 'polypeptide(L)'
;TAIRDKMDELDFTEIQTPILANSSPEGARDYLVPSRLNPGEFYALPQAPQQFKQLLMVSGFNKYYQIAPCFRDEDPRADRAPGEFYQLDFEMSFATQEDVFKVIEEVVPYTFEKFTNWKVDKGPFVRIPYKEAMEKYGIDKPDLRNPLIIQDVTECFKDSDFNAFKGKTVKVIVVPDGNNQGRKFFDKMGEFATSNDVGAKGLAWTKIDENGEVTGGIAKFITPEIK
;
A
#
# COMPACT_ATOMS: atom_id res chain seq x y z
N THR A 1 19.06 -11.80 -12.20
CA THR A 1 19.00 -13.25 -12.43
C THR A 1 17.77 -13.87 -11.81
N ALA A 2 17.55 -13.87 -10.47
CA ALA A 2 16.46 -14.63 -9.84
C ALA A 2 15.06 -14.35 -10.42
N ILE A 3 14.70 -13.08 -10.65
CA ILE A 3 13.42 -12.74 -11.31
C ILE A 3 13.38 -13.35 -12.71
N ARG A 4 14.45 -13.21 -13.49
CA ARG A 4 14.51 -13.76 -14.84
C ARG A 4 14.37 -15.28 -14.83
N ASP A 5 15.13 -15.96 -13.96
CA ASP A 5 15.07 -17.42 -13.83
C ASP A 5 13.63 -17.89 -13.56
N LYS A 6 12.90 -17.16 -12.68
CA LYS A 6 11.52 -17.52 -12.36
C LYS A 6 10.53 -17.16 -13.46
N MET A 7 10.69 -16.04 -14.13
CA MET A 7 9.85 -15.67 -15.27
C MET A 7 10.03 -16.64 -16.45
N ASP A 8 11.27 -17.06 -16.71
CA ASP A 8 11.58 -18.06 -17.75
C ASP A 8 10.98 -19.43 -17.41
N GLU A 9 11.03 -19.85 -16.12
CA GLU A 9 10.37 -21.08 -15.63
C GLU A 9 8.86 -21.05 -15.83
N LEU A 10 8.25 -19.86 -15.77
CA LEU A 10 6.82 -19.62 -15.99
C LEU A 10 6.45 -19.42 -17.48
N ASP A 11 7.38 -19.70 -18.40
CA ASP A 11 7.22 -19.58 -19.86
C ASP A 11 6.99 -18.14 -20.35
N PHE A 12 7.51 -17.14 -19.65
CA PHE A 12 7.51 -15.78 -20.16
C PHE A 12 8.70 -15.52 -21.07
N THR A 13 8.51 -14.71 -22.10
CA THR A 13 9.57 -14.27 -23.02
C THR A 13 10.03 -12.87 -22.65
N GLU A 14 11.34 -12.71 -22.36
CA GLU A 14 11.92 -11.38 -22.13
C GLU A 14 12.09 -10.63 -23.43
N ILE A 15 11.47 -9.45 -23.56
CA ILE A 15 11.60 -8.59 -24.73
C ILE A 15 11.87 -7.17 -24.26
N GLN A 16 12.99 -6.59 -24.68
CA GLN A 16 13.31 -5.20 -24.43
C GLN A 16 12.66 -4.31 -25.47
N THR A 17 12.04 -3.23 -25.03
CA THR A 17 11.37 -2.26 -25.88
C THR A 17 12.20 -0.98 -26.04
N PRO A 18 11.99 -0.17 -27.10
CA PRO A 18 12.69 1.08 -27.30
C PRO A 18 12.54 2.06 -26.13
N ILE A 19 13.65 2.76 -25.82
CA ILE A 19 13.68 3.80 -24.80
C ILE A 19 13.42 5.19 -25.40
N LEU A 20 13.93 5.47 -26.60
CA LEU A 20 13.64 6.71 -27.31
C LEU A 20 12.37 6.53 -28.14
N ALA A 21 11.28 7.13 -27.68
CA ALA A 21 9.96 6.98 -28.29
C ALA A 21 9.21 8.32 -28.30
N ASN A 22 8.01 8.31 -28.83
CA ASN A 22 7.09 9.44 -28.70
C ASN A 22 6.53 9.50 -27.27
N SER A 23 6.15 10.69 -26.85
CA SER A 23 5.44 10.90 -25.58
C SER A 23 4.20 10.00 -25.49
N SER A 24 4.01 9.42 -24.33
CA SER A 24 2.87 8.57 -24.00
C SER A 24 2.28 9.06 -22.68
N PRO A 25 1.02 9.53 -22.64
CA PRO A 25 0.42 10.09 -21.44
C PRO A 25 0.10 9.00 -20.41
N GLU A 26 1.02 8.81 -19.46
CA GLU A 26 0.91 7.80 -18.38
C GLU A 26 0.64 8.44 -17.01
N GLY A 27 0.35 9.75 -16.97
CA GLY A 27 0.01 10.47 -15.76
C GLY A 27 1.14 11.26 -15.09
N ALA A 28 2.41 11.01 -15.43
CA ALA A 28 3.56 11.82 -15.03
C ALA A 28 4.01 12.76 -16.16
N ARG A 29 4.94 13.67 -15.84
CA ARG A 29 5.64 14.45 -16.87
C ARG A 29 6.74 13.62 -17.48
N ASP A 30 6.99 13.82 -18.80
CA ASP A 30 8.05 13.12 -19.54
C ASP A 30 9.40 13.82 -19.32
N TYR A 31 10.46 13.02 -19.23
CA TYR A 31 11.81 13.50 -19.53
C TYR A 31 12.00 13.54 -21.05
N LEU A 32 12.45 14.68 -21.59
CA LEU A 32 12.58 14.90 -23.02
C LEU A 32 14.04 14.85 -23.46
N VAL A 33 14.28 14.22 -24.61
CA VAL A 33 15.58 14.18 -25.27
C VAL A 33 15.46 14.92 -26.60
N PRO A 34 16.18 16.06 -26.82
CA PRO A 34 16.12 16.81 -28.07
C PRO A 34 16.58 15.96 -29.28
N SER A 35 15.84 16.04 -30.37
CA SER A 35 16.25 15.42 -31.63
C SER A 35 17.35 16.24 -32.29
N ARG A 36 18.50 15.64 -32.55
CA ARG A 36 19.60 16.29 -33.29
C ARG A 36 19.26 16.47 -34.76
N LEU A 37 18.48 15.56 -35.34
CA LEU A 37 18.15 15.55 -36.74
C LEU A 37 16.96 16.44 -37.11
N ASN A 38 16.04 16.63 -36.19
CA ASN A 38 14.83 17.39 -36.41
C ASN A 38 14.74 18.54 -35.38
N PRO A 39 15.24 19.74 -35.71
CA PRO A 39 15.20 20.88 -34.80
C PRO A 39 13.79 21.21 -34.34
N GLY A 40 13.61 21.35 -33.01
CA GLY A 40 12.31 21.62 -32.40
C GLY A 40 11.50 20.37 -32.04
N GLU A 41 11.97 19.19 -32.41
CA GLU A 41 11.35 17.91 -32.02
C GLU A 41 12.12 17.22 -30.89
N PHE A 42 11.41 16.36 -30.15
CA PHE A 42 11.94 15.67 -28.97
C PHE A 42 11.48 14.21 -28.96
N TYR A 43 12.35 13.35 -28.47
CA TYR A 43 11.97 12.05 -27.95
C TYR A 43 11.55 12.17 -26.49
N ALA A 44 10.70 11.28 -26.02
CA ALA A 44 10.38 11.11 -24.61
C ALA A 44 11.03 9.83 -24.07
N LEU A 45 11.54 9.88 -22.83
CA LEU A 45 11.91 8.68 -22.11
C LEU A 45 10.65 7.98 -21.58
N PRO A 46 10.56 6.63 -21.61
CA PRO A 46 9.31 5.93 -21.31
C PRO A 46 8.96 6.02 -19.82
N GLN A 47 7.73 6.33 -19.52
CA GLN A 47 7.17 6.22 -18.17
C GLN A 47 6.84 4.76 -17.80
N ALA A 48 6.51 3.97 -18.81
CA ALA A 48 6.29 2.52 -18.80
C ALA A 48 6.28 2.02 -20.27
N PRO A 49 6.52 0.72 -20.54
CA PRO A 49 6.54 0.18 -21.90
C PRO A 49 5.11 -0.11 -22.44
N GLN A 50 4.10 0.62 -22.02
CA GLN A 50 2.68 0.31 -22.21
C GLN A 50 2.28 0.12 -23.68
N GLN A 51 2.67 1.03 -24.56
CA GLN A 51 2.32 0.93 -25.98
C GLN A 51 2.99 -0.27 -26.66
N PHE A 52 4.26 -0.49 -26.37
CA PHE A 52 5.04 -1.58 -26.98
C PHE A 52 4.56 -2.95 -26.53
N LYS A 53 4.26 -3.13 -25.24
CA LYS A 53 3.74 -4.42 -24.74
C LYS A 53 2.37 -4.75 -25.33
N GLN A 54 1.51 -3.76 -25.55
CA GLN A 54 0.24 -3.97 -26.25
C GLN A 54 0.46 -4.44 -27.68
N LEU A 55 1.41 -3.85 -28.41
CA LEU A 55 1.77 -4.29 -29.75
C LEU A 55 2.32 -5.71 -29.77
N LEU A 56 3.11 -6.09 -28.78
CA LEU A 56 3.61 -7.46 -28.62
C LEU A 56 2.46 -8.45 -28.41
N MET A 57 1.49 -8.13 -27.55
CA MET A 57 0.30 -8.98 -27.35
C MET A 57 -0.50 -9.13 -28.65
N VAL A 58 -0.76 -8.05 -29.37
CA VAL A 58 -1.45 -8.08 -30.68
C VAL A 58 -0.66 -8.88 -31.71
N SER A 59 0.67 -8.89 -31.63
CA SER A 59 1.55 -9.67 -32.53
C SER A 59 1.58 -11.17 -32.22
N GLY A 60 0.88 -11.63 -31.17
CA GLY A 60 0.75 -13.05 -30.84
C GLY A 60 1.68 -13.54 -29.73
N PHE A 61 2.39 -12.67 -29.03
CA PHE A 61 3.10 -13.06 -27.81
C PHE A 61 2.09 -13.27 -26.69
N ASN A 62 2.06 -14.47 -26.11
CA ASN A 62 1.08 -14.82 -25.07
C ASN A 62 1.55 -14.47 -23.66
N LYS A 63 2.86 -14.48 -23.42
CA LYS A 63 3.47 -14.15 -22.13
C LYS A 63 4.76 -13.35 -22.39
N TYR A 64 4.74 -12.10 -22.05
CA TYR A 64 5.86 -11.16 -22.20
C TYR A 64 6.29 -10.67 -20.83
N TYR A 65 7.59 -10.42 -20.64
CA TYR A 65 8.09 -9.59 -19.55
C TYR A 65 9.34 -8.81 -19.96
N GLN A 66 9.65 -7.78 -19.18
CA GLN A 66 10.97 -7.14 -19.17
C GLN A 66 11.25 -6.47 -17.81
N ILE A 67 12.52 -6.29 -17.52
CA ILE A 67 12.95 -5.37 -16.46
C ILE A 67 13.09 -3.99 -17.12
N ALA A 68 11.99 -3.24 -17.11
CA ALA A 68 11.84 -2.02 -17.88
C ALA A 68 12.42 -0.80 -17.16
N PRO A 69 13.35 -0.04 -17.77
CA PRO A 69 13.70 1.27 -17.26
C PRO A 69 12.51 2.23 -17.44
N CYS A 70 12.13 2.91 -16.38
CA CYS A 70 11.02 3.84 -16.35
C CYS A 70 11.47 5.19 -15.82
N PHE A 71 10.93 6.25 -16.42
CA PHE A 71 11.30 7.64 -16.13
C PHE A 71 10.05 8.47 -15.91
N ARG A 72 9.95 9.13 -14.75
CA ARG A 72 8.81 10.00 -14.41
C ARG A 72 9.31 11.26 -13.76
N ASP A 73 9.10 12.40 -14.42
CA ASP A 73 9.44 13.71 -13.88
C ASP A 73 8.35 14.16 -12.88
N GLU A 74 8.49 13.66 -11.67
CA GLU A 74 7.61 13.93 -10.54
C GLU A 74 8.42 14.48 -9.36
N ASP A 75 7.76 15.19 -8.46
CA ASP A 75 8.40 15.68 -7.26
C ASP A 75 8.86 14.48 -6.38
N PRO A 76 10.15 14.41 -6.04
CA PRO A 76 10.69 13.32 -5.25
C PRO A 76 10.05 13.30 -3.85
N ARG A 77 9.57 12.16 -3.43
CA ARG A 77 9.09 11.92 -2.07
C ARG A 77 10.05 10.98 -1.36
N ALA A 78 10.35 11.26 -0.11
CA ALA A 78 11.32 10.49 0.68
C ALA A 78 11.00 9.00 0.80
N ASP A 79 9.74 8.62 0.65
CA ASP A 79 9.21 7.26 0.78
C ASP A 79 8.90 6.56 -0.55
N ARG A 80 9.25 7.19 -1.69
CA ARG A 80 8.90 6.69 -3.03
C ARG A 80 10.12 6.60 -3.94
N ALA A 81 9.94 5.86 -5.04
CA ALA A 81 10.95 5.70 -6.07
C ALA A 81 11.39 7.07 -6.64
N PRO A 82 12.68 7.22 -6.98
CA PRO A 82 13.17 8.36 -7.72
C PRO A 82 12.52 8.44 -9.11
N GLY A 83 12.73 9.56 -9.83
CA GLY A 83 12.22 9.74 -11.18
C GLY A 83 12.74 8.73 -12.22
N GLU A 84 13.81 8.00 -11.90
CA GLU A 84 14.33 6.87 -12.66
C GLU A 84 14.27 5.59 -11.82
N PHE A 85 13.64 4.55 -12.32
CA PHE A 85 13.51 3.25 -11.64
C PHE A 85 13.28 2.12 -12.64
N TYR A 86 13.34 0.87 -12.16
CA TYR A 86 13.05 -0.31 -12.96
C TYR A 86 11.75 -0.97 -12.50
N GLN A 87 10.96 -1.40 -13.47
CA GLN A 87 9.77 -2.22 -13.22
C GLN A 87 10.00 -3.64 -13.72
N LEU A 88 9.58 -4.63 -12.94
CA LEU A 88 9.22 -5.91 -13.54
C LEU A 88 7.87 -5.70 -14.21
N ASP A 89 7.88 -5.52 -15.51
CA ASP A 89 6.69 -5.37 -16.34
C ASP A 89 6.39 -6.68 -17.04
N PHE A 90 5.17 -7.17 -16.97
CA PHE A 90 4.78 -8.38 -17.68
C PHE A 90 3.32 -8.31 -18.13
N GLU A 91 3.01 -9.06 -19.19
CA GLU A 91 1.69 -9.12 -19.80
C GLU A 91 1.34 -10.56 -20.19
N MET A 92 0.07 -10.91 -20.04
CA MET A 92 -0.44 -12.25 -20.35
C MET A 92 -1.69 -12.14 -21.22
N SER A 93 -1.74 -12.89 -22.32
CA SER A 93 -2.97 -13.07 -23.11
C SER A 93 -3.87 -14.11 -22.47
N PHE A 94 -5.19 -13.96 -22.68
CA PHE A 94 -6.21 -14.92 -22.24
C PHE A 94 -6.18 -15.21 -20.73
N ALA A 95 -5.70 -14.27 -19.94
CA ALA A 95 -5.54 -14.40 -18.48
C ALA A 95 -6.64 -13.65 -17.73
N THR A 96 -7.01 -14.21 -16.59
CA THR A 96 -7.85 -13.57 -15.60
C THR A 96 -7.00 -12.87 -14.53
N GLN A 97 -7.62 -12.08 -13.66
CA GLN A 97 -6.97 -11.50 -12.49
C GLN A 97 -6.28 -12.57 -11.62
N GLU A 98 -6.93 -13.73 -11.45
CA GLU A 98 -6.39 -14.85 -10.66
C GLU A 98 -5.11 -15.42 -11.27
N ASP A 99 -5.00 -15.45 -12.59
CA ASP A 99 -3.81 -15.95 -13.26
C ASP A 99 -2.63 -14.99 -13.07
N VAL A 100 -2.87 -13.67 -13.08
CA VAL A 100 -1.85 -12.67 -12.74
C VAL A 100 -1.41 -12.80 -11.29
N PHE A 101 -2.33 -12.99 -10.35
CA PHE A 101 -2.00 -13.17 -8.95
C PHE A 101 -1.12 -14.40 -8.71
N LYS A 102 -1.37 -15.53 -9.38
CA LYS A 102 -0.53 -16.72 -9.28
C LYS A 102 0.92 -16.44 -9.70
N VAL A 103 1.14 -15.69 -10.78
CA VAL A 103 2.49 -15.30 -11.21
C VAL A 103 3.20 -14.49 -10.10
N ILE A 104 2.52 -13.50 -9.53
CA ILE A 104 3.09 -12.68 -8.46
C ILE A 104 3.38 -13.51 -7.20
N GLU A 105 2.47 -14.41 -6.83
CA GLU A 105 2.60 -15.30 -5.66
C GLU A 105 3.75 -16.32 -5.82
N GLU A 106 4.22 -16.56 -7.03
CA GLU A 106 5.43 -17.36 -7.28
C GLU A 106 6.70 -16.52 -7.36
N VAL A 107 6.68 -15.41 -8.09
CA VAL A 107 7.87 -14.60 -8.37
C VAL A 107 8.36 -13.85 -7.13
N VAL A 108 7.43 -13.25 -6.36
CA VAL A 108 7.81 -12.41 -5.22
C VAL A 108 8.43 -13.25 -4.09
N PRO A 109 7.80 -14.33 -3.58
CA PRO A 109 8.41 -15.18 -2.55
C PRO A 109 9.77 -15.75 -2.97
N TYR A 110 9.86 -16.28 -4.18
CA TYR A 110 11.11 -16.83 -4.73
C TYR A 110 12.25 -15.79 -4.71
N THR A 111 11.93 -14.54 -5.11
CA THR A 111 12.93 -13.47 -5.11
C THR A 111 13.39 -13.12 -3.70
N PHE A 112 12.46 -12.97 -2.75
CA PHE A 112 12.81 -12.64 -1.37
C PHE A 112 13.61 -13.75 -0.70
N GLU A 113 13.27 -15.02 -0.91
CA GLU A 113 14.03 -16.16 -0.38
C GLU A 113 15.49 -16.23 -0.88
N LYS A 114 15.74 -15.74 -2.11
CA LYS A 114 17.10 -15.72 -2.68
C LYS A 114 18.00 -14.64 -2.07
N PHE A 115 17.43 -13.55 -1.58
CA PHE A 115 18.20 -12.37 -1.18
C PHE A 115 18.03 -11.97 0.29
N THR A 116 17.15 -12.64 1.02
CA THR A 116 16.93 -12.34 2.43
C THR A 116 16.94 -13.61 3.29
N ASN A 117 17.15 -13.43 4.59
CA ASN A 117 16.97 -14.50 5.59
C ASN A 117 15.56 -14.47 6.22
N TRP A 118 14.63 -13.75 5.61
CA TRP A 118 13.27 -13.61 6.12
C TRP A 118 12.49 -14.90 5.87
N LYS A 119 11.61 -15.21 6.80
CA LYS A 119 10.59 -16.21 6.56
C LYS A 119 9.53 -15.58 5.65
N VAL A 120 9.41 -16.08 4.44
CA VAL A 120 8.44 -15.59 3.45
C VAL A 120 7.20 -16.48 3.49
N ASP A 121 6.03 -15.87 3.54
CA ASP A 121 4.78 -16.61 3.41
C ASP A 121 4.66 -17.17 2.00
N LYS A 122 4.41 -18.49 1.93
CA LYS A 122 4.15 -19.22 0.70
C LYS A 122 2.68 -19.61 0.65
N GLY A 123 2.06 -19.33 -0.44
CA GLY A 123 0.67 -19.65 -0.63
C GLY A 123 -0.15 -18.42 -0.91
N PRO A 124 -1.44 -18.51 -1.13
CA PRO A 124 -2.18 -17.34 -1.59
C PRO A 124 -2.04 -16.19 -0.60
N PHE A 125 -1.60 -15.04 -1.09
CA PHE A 125 -1.51 -13.83 -0.29
C PHE A 125 -2.88 -13.41 0.22
N VAL A 126 -2.89 -12.84 1.43
CA VAL A 126 -4.14 -12.31 2.02
C VAL A 126 -4.69 -11.23 1.09
N ARG A 127 -5.97 -11.37 0.76
CA ARG A 127 -6.69 -10.43 -0.11
C ARG A 127 -7.61 -9.57 0.73
N ILE A 128 -7.35 -8.28 0.76
CA ILE A 128 -8.09 -7.32 1.55
C ILE A 128 -8.79 -6.35 0.59
N PRO A 129 -10.13 -6.32 0.55
CA PRO A 129 -10.85 -5.32 -0.22
C PRO A 129 -10.50 -3.90 0.26
N TYR A 130 -10.45 -2.94 -0.67
CA TYR A 130 -10.08 -1.55 -0.36
C TYR A 130 -10.90 -0.97 0.81
N LYS A 131 -12.21 -1.18 0.82
CA LYS A 131 -13.08 -0.72 1.90
C LYS A 131 -12.64 -1.29 3.26
N GLU A 132 -12.37 -2.59 3.32
CA GLU A 132 -11.90 -3.25 4.53
C GLU A 132 -10.52 -2.72 4.96
N ALA A 133 -9.60 -2.50 4.01
CA ALA A 133 -8.29 -1.93 4.29
C ALA A 133 -8.40 -0.57 4.96
N MET A 134 -9.24 0.31 4.41
CA MET A 134 -9.46 1.64 4.97
C MET A 134 -10.20 1.62 6.31
N GLU A 135 -11.17 0.73 6.48
CA GLU A 135 -11.95 0.62 7.73
C GLU A 135 -11.12 0.06 8.89
N LYS A 136 -10.30 -0.98 8.64
CA LYS A 136 -9.54 -1.68 9.68
C LYS A 136 -8.15 -1.12 9.93
N TYR A 137 -7.51 -0.57 8.90
CA TYR A 137 -6.10 -0.17 8.97
C TYR A 137 -5.88 1.32 8.66
N GLY A 138 -6.85 1.99 8.05
CA GLY A 138 -6.75 3.41 7.66
C GLY A 138 -5.81 3.66 6.48
N ILE A 139 -5.35 2.61 5.79
CA ILE A 139 -4.40 2.68 4.67
C ILE A 139 -4.67 1.55 3.66
N ASP A 140 -4.39 1.81 2.39
CA ASP A 140 -4.59 0.87 1.28
C ASP A 140 -3.52 -0.25 1.16
N LYS A 141 -2.45 -0.17 1.94
CA LYS A 141 -1.34 -1.14 1.97
C LYS A 141 -0.87 -1.40 3.41
N PRO A 142 -1.69 -2.05 4.23
CA PRO A 142 -1.39 -2.26 5.63
C PRO A 142 -0.21 -3.22 5.85
N ASP A 143 0.60 -2.93 6.86
CA ASP A 143 1.57 -3.89 7.39
C ASP A 143 0.87 -4.85 8.36
N LEU A 144 0.58 -6.07 7.91
CA LEU A 144 -0.13 -7.07 8.70
C LEU A 144 0.66 -7.63 9.89
N ARG A 145 1.93 -7.27 10.03
CA ARG A 145 2.73 -7.58 11.24
C ARG A 145 2.34 -6.69 12.41
N ASN A 146 1.71 -5.53 12.13
CA ASN A 146 1.14 -4.68 13.16
C ASN A 146 -0.20 -5.26 13.61
N PRO A 147 -0.35 -5.69 14.90
CA PRO A 147 -1.58 -6.30 15.40
C PRO A 147 -2.70 -5.29 15.65
N LEU A 148 -2.42 -3.99 15.56
CA LEU A 148 -3.40 -2.94 15.85
C LEU A 148 -4.40 -2.81 14.72
N ILE A 149 -5.67 -2.95 15.06
CA ILE A 149 -6.80 -2.86 14.13
C ILE A 149 -7.78 -1.82 14.63
N ILE A 150 -8.25 -0.98 13.73
CA ILE A 150 -9.35 -0.04 13.99
C ILE A 150 -10.65 -0.83 14.06
N GLN A 151 -11.38 -0.69 15.15
CA GLN A 151 -12.66 -1.35 15.37
C GLN A 151 -13.79 -0.31 15.41
N ASP A 152 -14.93 -0.66 14.84
CA ASP A 152 -16.14 0.16 14.92
C ASP A 152 -16.91 -0.20 16.19
N VAL A 153 -17.07 0.78 17.07
CA VAL A 153 -17.79 0.64 18.32
C VAL A 153 -18.97 1.63 18.40
N THR A 154 -19.44 2.08 17.25
CA THR A 154 -20.52 3.06 17.12
C THR A 154 -21.78 2.63 17.88
N GLU A 155 -22.19 1.38 17.75
CA GLU A 155 -23.39 0.85 18.42
C GLU A 155 -23.22 0.81 19.94
N CYS A 156 -22.01 0.60 20.46
CA CYS A 156 -21.73 0.60 21.89
C CYS A 156 -21.95 1.97 22.53
N PHE A 157 -21.80 3.04 21.76
CA PHE A 157 -21.95 4.42 22.24
C PHE A 157 -23.22 5.11 21.75
N LYS A 158 -24.15 4.38 21.14
CA LYS A 158 -25.37 4.95 20.56
C LYS A 158 -26.22 5.69 21.60
N ASP A 159 -26.39 5.09 22.76
CA ASP A 159 -27.18 5.64 23.89
C ASP A 159 -26.29 6.25 24.97
N SER A 160 -25.02 6.49 24.69
CA SER A 160 -24.10 7.06 25.67
C SER A 160 -24.43 8.51 26.01
N ASP A 161 -24.27 8.85 27.26
CA ASP A 161 -24.35 10.24 27.74
C ASP A 161 -23.15 11.10 27.37
N PHE A 162 -22.15 10.50 26.71
CA PHE A 162 -20.99 11.24 26.20
C PHE A 162 -21.32 11.98 24.90
N ASN A 163 -21.66 13.23 25.01
CA ASN A 163 -22.10 14.06 23.87
C ASN A 163 -21.14 14.08 22.67
N ALA A 164 -19.84 13.87 22.93
CA ALA A 164 -18.86 13.83 21.85
C ALA A 164 -19.05 12.62 20.91
N PHE A 165 -19.63 11.52 21.39
CA PHE A 165 -19.83 10.27 20.65
C PHE A 165 -21.28 10.04 20.23
N LYS A 166 -22.24 10.62 20.94
CA LYS A 166 -23.66 10.43 20.70
C LYS A 166 -24.05 10.73 19.24
N GLY A 167 -24.62 9.74 18.57
CA GLY A 167 -25.07 9.88 17.17
C GLY A 167 -23.94 10.04 16.15
N LYS A 168 -22.71 9.66 16.50
CA LYS A 168 -21.56 9.74 15.59
C LYS A 168 -20.90 8.37 15.43
N THR A 169 -20.17 8.20 14.33
CA THR A 169 -19.30 7.04 14.16
C THR A 169 -18.16 7.09 15.16
N VAL A 170 -18.02 6.04 15.95
CA VAL A 170 -16.96 5.91 16.95
C VAL A 170 -16.06 4.74 16.59
N LYS A 171 -14.78 5.04 16.44
CA LYS A 171 -13.74 4.05 16.14
C LYS A 171 -12.77 3.96 17.31
N VAL A 172 -12.24 2.77 17.58
CA VAL A 172 -11.27 2.52 18.64
C VAL A 172 -10.10 1.70 18.11
N ILE A 173 -8.93 1.93 18.69
CA ILE A 173 -7.76 1.05 18.55
C ILE A 173 -7.47 0.50 19.96
N VAL A 174 -7.54 -0.81 20.10
CA VAL A 174 -7.18 -1.50 21.34
C VAL A 174 -5.69 -1.81 21.31
N VAL A 175 -4.95 -1.28 22.28
CA VAL A 175 -3.49 -1.48 22.38
C VAL A 175 -3.23 -2.48 23.52
N PRO A 176 -2.83 -3.73 23.21
CA PRO A 176 -2.43 -4.70 24.23
C PRO A 176 -1.32 -4.12 25.12
N ASP A 177 -1.39 -4.39 26.42
CA ASP A 177 -0.44 -3.90 27.44
C ASP A 177 -0.32 -2.36 27.53
N GLY A 178 -1.21 -1.63 26.89
CA GLY A 178 -1.24 -0.15 26.92
C GLY A 178 -1.50 0.42 28.33
N ASN A 179 -2.07 -0.36 29.25
CA ASN A 179 -2.27 -0.01 30.63
C ASN A 179 -0.96 0.26 31.39
N ASN A 180 0.16 -0.31 30.95
CA ASN A 180 1.50 -0.09 31.51
C ASN A 180 2.05 1.32 31.19
N GLN A 181 1.44 2.05 30.27
CA GLN A 181 1.88 3.40 29.92
C GLN A 181 1.41 4.43 30.94
N GLY A 182 2.29 5.39 31.25
CA GLY A 182 1.99 6.51 32.13
C GLY A 182 1.09 7.57 31.48
N ARG A 183 0.45 8.41 32.28
CA ARG A 183 -0.42 9.51 31.82
C ARG A 183 0.23 10.38 30.75
N LYS A 184 1.53 10.70 30.88
CA LYS A 184 2.29 11.50 29.92
C LYS A 184 2.29 10.93 28.50
N PHE A 185 2.20 9.59 28.36
CA PHE A 185 2.08 8.96 27.04
C PHE A 185 0.76 9.33 26.38
N PHE A 186 -0.35 9.23 27.10
CA PHE A 186 -1.68 9.53 26.57
C PHE A 186 -1.86 11.02 26.28
N ASP A 187 -1.29 11.89 27.12
CA ASP A 187 -1.30 13.34 26.88
C ASP A 187 -0.59 13.67 25.58
N LYS A 188 0.60 13.07 25.32
CA LYS A 188 1.33 13.21 24.06
C LYS A 188 0.56 12.65 22.84
N MET A 189 -0.15 11.53 23.01
CA MET A 189 -1.00 11.00 21.92
C MET A 189 -2.17 11.94 21.62
N GLY A 190 -2.73 12.59 22.65
CA GLY A 190 -3.73 13.63 22.47
C GLY A 190 -3.20 14.85 21.71
N GLU A 191 -2.01 15.32 22.07
CA GLU A 191 -1.32 16.43 21.39
C GLU A 191 -1.04 16.07 19.92
N PHE A 192 -0.52 14.86 19.65
CA PHE A 192 -0.29 14.37 18.30
C PHE A 192 -1.59 14.31 17.49
N ALA A 193 -2.65 13.75 18.06
CA ALA A 193 -3.94 13.63 17.36
C ALA A 193 -4.52 15.00 16.97
N THR A 194 -4.29 16.04 17.81
CA THR A 194 -4.79 17.40 17.57
C THR A 194 -3.80 18.28 16.80
N SER A 195 -2.62 17.76 16.44
CA SER A 195 -1.63 18.51 15.65
C SER A 195 -2.14 18.84 14.26
N ASN A 196 -1.47 19.80 13.60
CA ASN A 196 -1.81 20.18 12.22
C ASN A 196 -1.66 19.03 11.22
N ASP A 197 -0.79 18.08 11.50
CA ASP A 197 -0.53 16.93 10.62
C ASP A 197 -1.66 15.90 10.65
N VAL A 198 -2.37 15.77 11.79
CA VAL A 198 -3.46 14.81 11.97
C VAL A 198 -4.83 15.49 11.93
N GLY A 199 -4.98 16.65 12.55
CA GLY A 199 -6.17 17.49 12.50
C GLY A 199 -7.42 16.92 13.20
N ALA A 200 -7.27 15.95 14.11
CA ALA A 200 -8.38 15.44 14.90
C ALA A 200 -8.86 16.48 15.93
N LYS A 201 -10.13 16.45 16.27
CA LYS A 201 -10.69 17.36 17.30
C LYS A 201 -10.33 16.97 18.72
N GLY A 202 -9.83 15.77 18.93
CA GLY A 202 -9.42 15.23 20.22
C GLY A 202 -9.20 13.73 20.14
N LEU A 203 -8.54 13.17 21.15
CA LEU A 203 -8.36 11.74 21.37
C LEU A 203 -8.89 11.37 22.74
N ALA A 204 -9.94 10.57 22.79
CA ALA A 204 -10.41 9.98 24.04
C ALA A 204 -9.64 8.69 24.31
N TRP A 205 -9.30 8.43 25.57
CA TRP A 205 -8.63 7.20 25.96
C TRP A 205 -9.15 6.67 27.29
N THR A 206 -9.05 5.37 27.45
CA THR A 206 -9.33 4.65 28.68
C THR A 206 -8.35 3.50 28.82
N LYS A 207 -8.11 3.07 30.05
CA LYS A 207 -7.35 1.87 30.39
C LYS A 207 -8.25 0.87 31.07
N ILE A 208 -8.04 -0.39 30.81
CA ILE A 208 -8.66 -1.51 31.50
C ILE A 208 -7.54 -2.35 32.09
N ASP A 209 -7.54 -2.56 33.40
CA ASP A 209 -6.53 -3.38 34.06
C ASP A 209 -6.91 -4.88 34.05
N GLU A 210 -6.06 -5.72 34.64
CA GLU A 210 -6.27 -7.17 34.74
C GLU A 210 -7.49 -7.56 35.56
N ASN A 211 -7.92 -6.72 36.49
CA ASN A 211 -9.13 -6.90 37.32
C ASN A 211 -10.38 -6.35 36.63
N GLY A 212 -10.15 -5.72 35.44
CA GLY A 212 -11.20 -5.10 34.69
C GLY A 212 -11.61 -3.73 35.27
N GLU A 213 -10.81 -3.06 36.08
CA GLU A 213 -11.04 -1.69 36.50
C GLU A 213 -10.76 -0.73 35.34
N VAL A 214 -11.69 0.19 35.13
CA VAL A 214 -11.61 1.15 34.00
C VAL A 214 -11.17 2.50 34.54
N THR A 215 -10.08 3.03 34.01
CA THR A 215 -9.54 4.35 34.35
C THR A 215 -9.27 5.17 33.08
N GLY A 216 -9.21 6.49 33.21
CA GLY A 216 -8.89 7.40 32.09
C GLY A 216 -9.99 8.42 31.80
N GLY A 217 -9.80 9.21 30.78
CA GLY A 217 -10.61 10.39 30.49
C GLY A 217 -12.09 10.12 30.24
N ILE A 218 -12.42 8.96 29.69
CA ILE A 218 -13.81 8.57 29.38
C ILE A 218 -14.30 7.37 30.20
N ALA A 219 -13.56 6.96 31.25
CA ALA A 219 -13.86 5.77 32.06
C ALA A 219 -15.31 5.70 32.53
N LYS A 220 -15.90 6.83 32.96
CA LYS A 220 -17.27 6.90 33.45
C LYS A 220 -18.34 6.58 32.39
N PHE A 221 -17.99 6.57 31.11
CA PHE A 221 -18.91 6.26 30.02
C PHE A 221 -18.70 4.84 29.46
N ILE A 222 -17.75 4.10 30.01
CA ILE A 222 -17.51 2.69 29.64
C ILE A 222 -18.37 1.82 30.53
N THR A 223 -19.48 1.36 29.99
CA THR A 223 -20.40 0.43 30.72
C THR A 223 -19.84 -1.01 30.62
N PRO A 224 -20.38 -1.95 31.44
CA PRO A 224 -19.98 -3.37 31.32
C PRO A 224 -20.16 -3.97 29.94
N GLU A 225 -21.12 -3.47 29.16
CA GLU A 225 -21.42 -3.92 27.81
C GLU A 225 -20.39 -3.41 26.77
N ILE A 226 -19.73 -2.28 27.08
CA ILE A 226 -18.70 -1.65 26.21
C ILE A 226 -17.31 -2.22 26.51
N LYS A 227 -17.13 -2.77 27.69
CA LYS A 227 -15.89 -3.32 28.22
C LYS A 227 -15.55 -4.69 27.62
#